data_cb7dd944193ddacea4c837b0cd266705
#
_entry.id   cb7dd944193ddacea4c837b0cd266705
#
_cell.length_a   1.000
_cell.length_b   1.000
_cell.length_c   1.000
_cell.angle_alpha   90.00
_cell.angle_beta   90.00
_cell.angle_gamma   90.00
#
_symmetry.space_group_name_H-M   'P 1'
#
loop_
_entity.id
_entity.type
_entity.pdbx_description
1 polymer ?
#
loop_
_entity_poly.entity_id
_entity_poly.type
_entity_poly.pdbx_seq_one_letter_code
_entity_poly.pdbx_strand_id
1 'polypeptide(L)'
;MKNNIILFAVATLALNSCGIYKKYEPVATLPENLYREEIAPADTFSIGNISWRDLFTDPALQSLIERGLANNTDLRIAHLKVQEAEAALMTSRLSYLPSLSLDPQGTTSSFDKAKASWTYNVPVSASWEVDIFGRLTNAKRQAKAALSQSQAYSQAVQTQLIANIANLYYTLLMLDRQYEITTETAVKWQESLRTTQALMAAGMTTEAAVSQTEATCYSIETSVKDLEQ
;
A
#
# COMPACT_ATOMS: atom_id res chain seq x y z
N MET A 1 30.54 7.42 58.94
CA MET A 1 31.00 7.95 57.66
C MET A 1 31.21 6.90 56.59
N LYS A 2 31.82 5.73 56.83
CA LYS A 2 32.00 4.66 55.84
C LYS A 2 30.69 4.13 55.20
N ASN A 3 29.62 3.95 55.99
CA ASN A 3 28.33 3.43 55.46
C ASN A 3 27.62 4.43 54.54
N ASN A 4 27.75 5.73 54.76
CA ASN A 4 27.13 6.74 53.89
C ASN A 4 27.87 6.86 52.56
N ILE A 5 29.18 6.60 52.51
CA ILE A 5 29.97 6.58 51.27
C ILE A 5 29.59 5.37 50.40
N ILE A 6 29.37 4.19 51.06
CA ILE A 6 28.94 2.98 50.35
C ILE A 6 27.53 3.16 49.79
N LEU A 7 26.63 3.78 50.54
CA LEU A 7 25.26 4.04 50.11
C LEU A 7 25.24 5.04 48.91
N PHE A 8 26.10 6.04 48.93
CA PHE A 8 26.24 7.01 47.83
C PHE A 8 26.86 6.37 46.60
N ALA A 9 27.84 5.48 46.76
CA ALA A 9 28.45 4.75 45.62
C ALA A 9 27.47 3.76 44.98
N VAL A 10 26.64 3.08 45.76
CA VAL A 10 25.58 2.19 45.23
C VAL A 10 24.50 3.01 44.53
N ALA A 11 24.10 4.17 45.06
CA ALA A 11 23.13 5.05 44.40
C ALA A 11 23.64 5.61 43.08
N THR A 12 24.93 6.00 43.01
CA THR A 12 25.54 6.48 41.73
C THR A 12 25.70 5.36 40.68
N LEU A 13 25.96 4.12 41.08
CA LEU A 13 26.00 2.99 40.18
C LEU A 13 24.59 2.61 39.66
N ALA A 14 23.55 2.76 40.47
CA ALA A 14 22.17 2.52 40.06
C ALA A 14 21.66 3.57 39.06
N LEU A 15 22.13 4.80 39.13
CA LEU A 15 21.73 5.89 38.24
C LEU A 15 22.32 5.76 36.81
N ASN A 16 23.40 5.02 36.63
CA ASN A 16 23.98 4.76 35.30
C ASN A 16 23.34 3.59 34.54
N SER A 17 22.39 2.88 35.15
CA SER A 17 21.71 1.72 34.53
C SER A 17 20.58 2.10 33.56
N CYS A 18 20.25 3.38 33.37
CA CYS A 18 19.13 3.83 32.53
C CYS A 18 19.40 3.79 31.01
N GLY A 19 20.55 3.31 30.57
CA GLY A 19 20.94 3.27 29.16
C GLY A 19 20.82 1.89 28.49
N ILE A 20 19.96 0.98 28.97
CA ILE A 20 19.83 -0.41 28.46
C ILE A 20 19.29 -0.48 27.03
N TYR A 21 18.57 0.54 26.58
CA TYR A 21 18.02 0.57 25.22
C TYR A 21 18.88 1.41 24.30
N LYS A 22 19.63 0.76 23.42
CA LYS A 22 20.26 1.43 22.27
C LYS A 22 19.14 2.03 21.39
N LYS A 23 19.29 3.32 21.05
CA LYS A 23 18.43 3.94 20.04
C LYS A 23 18.57 3.16 18.74
N TYR A 24 17.46 2.75 18.15
CA TYR A 24 17.47 2.12 16.84
C TYR A 24 18.04 3.11 15.83
N GLU A 25 19.15 2.75 15.22
CA GLU A 25 19.74 3.44 14.08
C GLU A 25 19.44 2.59 12.85
N PRO A 26 18.69 3.11 11.87
CA PRO A 26 18.42 2.36 10.65
C PRO A 26 19.76 2.10 9.94
N VAL A 27 19.98 0.83 9.58
CA VAL A 27 21.13 0.44 8.74
C VAL A 27 20.83 0.96 7.33
N ALA A 28 21.14 2.20 7.08
CA ALA A 28 20.92 2.83 5.79
C ALA A 28 22.19 3.58 5.35
N THR A 29 23.19 2.80 5.00
CA THR A 29 24.12 3.26 3.98
C THR A 29 23.93 2.33 2.81
N LEU A 30 23.10 2.76 1.84
CA LEU A 30 23.20 2.19 0.51
C LEU A 30 24.67 2.37 0.07
N PRO A 31 25.34 1.30 -0.41
CA PRO A 31 26.70 1.42 -0.92
C PRO A 31 26.72 2.53 -1.98
N GLU A 32 27.68 3.45 -1.86
CA GLU A 32 27.96 4.41 -2.92
C GLU A 32 28.26 3.61 -4.20
N ASN A 33 27.69 4.01 -5.33
CA ASN A 33 27.81 3.33 -6.65
C ASN A 33 27.05 2.00 -6.82
N LEU A 34 25.91 1.84 -6.16
CA LEU A 34 25.00 0.70 -6.38
C LEU A 34 24.52 0.63 -7.84
N TYR A 35 24.34 1.77 -8.47
CA TYR A 35 24.01 1.95 -9.88
C TYR A 35 25.28 2.42 -10.59
N ARG A 36 25.74 1.70 -11.59
CA ARG A 36 27.00 1.89 -12.34
C ARG A 36 27.17 3.26 -13.02
N GLU A 37 26.34 4.22 -12.72
CA GLU A 37 26.38 5.57 -13.27
C GLU A 37 27.03 6.52 -12.26
N GLU A 38 28.03 7.28 -12.71
CA GLU A 38 28.46 8.48 -12.02
C GLU A 38 27.30 9.48 -12.04
N ILE A 39 26.50 9.46 -10.99
CA ILE A 39 25.43 10.45 -10.81
C ILE A 39 26.14 11.80 -10.64
N ALA A 40 26.02 12.64 -11.65
CA ALA A 40 26.47 14.03 -11.54
C ALA A 40 25.81 14.65 -10.29
N PRO A 41 26.55 15.30 -9.39
CA PRO A 41 26.03 15.79 -8.10
C PRO A 41 24.88 16.79 -8.19
N ALA A 42 24.47 17.20 -9.40
CA ALA A 42 23.45 18.19 -9.66
C ALA A 42 22.07 17.61 -10.00
N ASP A 43 21.93 16.31 -10.31
CA ASP A 43 20.65 15.71 -10.67
C ASP A 43 20.00 15.02 -9.49
N THR A 44 19.36 15.81 -8.63
CA THR A 44 18.52 15.32 -7.53
C THR A 44 17.08 15.04 -7.97
N PHE A 45 16.81 15.08 -9.29
CA PHE A 45 15.47 14.88 -9.82
C PHE A 45 15.10 13.39 -9.80
N SER A 46 14.21 13.01 -8.89
CA SER A 46 13.68 11.66 -8.79
C SER A 46 12.29 11.59 -9.43
N ILE A 47 12.07 10.61 -10.31
CA ILE A 47 10.74 10.29 -10.86
C ILE A 47 9.70 10.10 -9.75
N GLY A 48 10.11 9.63 -8.56
CA GLY A 48 9.25 9.48 -7.39
C GLY A 48 8.66 10.78 -6.86
N ASN A 49 9.20 11.95 -7.24
CA ASN A 49 8.71 13.26 -6.84
C ASN A 49 7.77 13.91 -7.87
N ILE A 50 7.60 13.27 -9.04
CA ILE A 50 6.68 13.78 -10.08
C ILE A 50 5.24 13.43 -9.71
N SER A 51 4.34 14.40 -9.86
CA SER A 51 2.92 14.12 -9.75
C SER A 51 2.49 13.15 -10.87
N TRP A 52 1.65 12.17 -10.55
CA TRP A 52 1.12 11.26 -11.56
C TRP A 52 0.37 11.99 -12.69
N ARG A 53 -0.20 13.17 -12.41
CA ARG A 53 -0.85 14.03 -13.42
C ARG A 53 0.14 14.61 -14.43
N ASP A 54 1.36 14.88 -13.99
CA ASP A 54 2.43 15.38 -14.87
C ASP A 54 3.08 14.23 -15.65
N LEU A 55 3.07 13.03 -15.10
CA LEU A 55 3.58 11.82 -15.73
C LEU A 55 2.62 11.29 -16.82
N PHE A 56 1.32 11.25 -16.53
CA PHE A 56 0.28 10.78 -17.45
C PHE A 56 -0.52 11.96 -17.98
N THR A 57 -0.19 12.41 -19.18
CA THR A 57 -0.79 13.61 -19.82
C THR A 57 -2.09 13.35 -20.58
N ASP A 58 -2.46 12.07 -20.77
CA ASP A 58 -3.71 11.68 -21.46
C ASP A 58 -4.93 11.98 -20.57
N PRO A 59 -5.87 12.84 -20.99
CA PRO A 59 -7.04 13.18 -20.20
C PRO A 59 -7.97 12.01 -19.92
N ALA A 60 -8.06 11.03 -20.84
CA ALA A 60 -8.90 9.84 -20.66
C ALA A 60 -8.32 8.96 -19.53
N LEU A 61 -7.01 8.74 -19.54
CA LEU A 61 -6.32 8.02 -18.47
C LEU A 61 -6.43 8.75 -17.14
N GLN A 62 -6.25 10.09 -17.12
CA GLN A 62 -6.42 10.87 -15.89
C GLN A 62 -7.81 10.71 -15.29
N SER A 63 -8.86 10.77 -16.11
CA SER A 63 -10.24 10.55 -15.66
C SER A 63 -10.46 9.16 -15.07
N LEU A 64 -9.87 8.11 -15.68
CA LEU A 64 -9.94 6.75 -15.18
C LEU A 64 -9.22 6.59 -13.82
N ILE A 65 -8.04 7.19 -13.69
CA ILE A 65 -7.29 7.19 -12.42
C ILE A 65 -8.11 7.90 -11.33
N GLU A 66 -8.67 9.07 -11.59
CA GLU A 66 -9.48 9.82 -10.62
C GLU A 66 -10.70 9.02 -10.17
N ARG A 67 -11.40 8.37 -11.09
CA ARG A 67 -12.53 7.48 -10.77
C ARG A 67 -12.07 6.28 -9.95
N GLY A 68 -10.93 5.70 -10.28
CA GLY A 68 -10.33 4.60 -9.52
C GLY A 68 -10.00 5.01 -8.10
N LEU A 69 -9.30 6.15 -7.91
CA LEU A 69 -8.94 6.69 -6.60
C LEU A 69 -10.18 7.02 -5.73
N ALA A 70 -11.24 7.52 -6.34
CA ALA A 70 -12.47 7.88 -5.63
C ALA A 70 -13.29 6.66 -5.17
N ASN A 71 -13.24 5.54 -5.91
CA ASN A 71 -14.14 4.40 -5.69
C ASN A 71 -13.45 3.11 -5.24
N ASN A 72 -12.12 3.09 -5.13
CA ASN A 72 -11.40 1.88 -4.76
C ASN A 72 -11.57 1.55 -3.28
N THR A 73 -12.00 0.33 -2.98
CA THR A 73 -12.25 -0.15 -1.62
C THR A 73 -10.95 -0.35 -0.84
N ASP A 74 -9.89 -0.84 -1.46
CA ASP A 74 -8.61 -1.09 -0.78
C ASP A 74 -7.95 0.21 -0.33
N LEU A 75 -8.02 1.25 -1.18
CA LEU A 75 -7.55 2.58 -0.80
C LEU A 75 -8.37 3.16 0.36
N ARG A 76 -9.69 2.94 0.36
CA ARG A 76 -10.55 3.35 1.46
C ARG A 76 -10.21 2.62 2.76
N ILE A 77 -9.94 1.31 2.70
CA ILE A 77 -9.48 0.52 3.85
C ILE A 77 -8.12 1.06 4.35
N ALA A 78 -7.18 1.38 3.44
CA ALA A 78 -5.90 1.95 3.82
C ALA A 78 -6.06 3.29 4.56
N HIS A 79 -6.95 4.17 4.13
CA HIS A 79 -7.27 5.42 4.84
C HIS A 79 -7.90 5.18 6.22
N LEU A 80 -8.80 4.20 6.36
CA LEU A 80 -9.37 3.84 7.66
C LEU A 80 -8.30 3.30 8.62
N LYS A 81 -7.31 2.54 8.13
CA LYS A 81 -6.17 2.10 8.95
C LYS A 81 -5.30 3.26 9.43
N VAL A 82 -5.17 4.33 8.64
CA VAL A 82 -4.49 5.56 9.10
C VAL A 82 -5.27 6.18 10.25
N GLN A 83 -6.60 6.31 10.14
CA GLN A 83 -7.44 6.86 11.22
C GLN A 83 -7.40 6.00 12.49
N GLU A 84 -7.38 4.67 12.35
CA GLU A 84 -7.20 3.74 13.48
C GLU A 84 -5.85 3.97 14.19
N ALA A 85 -4.76 4.13 13.43
CA ALA A 85 -3.44 4.40 13.99
C ALA A 85 -3.36 5.79 14.65
N GLU A 86 -4.06 6.80 14.13
CA GLU A 86 -4.20 8.11 14.76
C GLU A 86 -4.93 8.02 16.10
N ALA A 87 -6.02 7.26 16.17
CA ALA A 87 -6.76 7.01 17.40
C ALA A 87 -5.90 6.26 18.44
N ALA A 88 -5.12 5.27 18.00
CA ALA A 88 -4.19 4.55 18.87
C ALA A 88 -3.08 5.46 19.42
N LEU A 89 -2.54 6.36 18.60
CA LEU A 89 -1.59 7.37 19.05
C LEU A 89 -2.23 8.34 20.04
N MET A 90 -3.47 8.76 19.83
CA MET A 90 -4.22 9.60 20.76
C MET A 90 -4.40 8.89 22.10
N THR A 91 -4.80 7.62 22.11
CA THR A 91 -4.91 6.79 23.31
C THR A 91 -3.58 6.73 24.06
N SER A 92 -2.47 6.52 23.36
CA SER A 92 -1.13 6.51 23.97
C SER A 92 -0.72 7.87 24.57
N ARG A 93 -1.22 8.98 24.02
CA ARG A 93 -1.03 10.33 24.60
C ARG A 93 -1.87 10.55 25.84
N LEU A 94 -3.12 10.07 25.82
CA LEU A 94 -4.04 10.20 26.95
C LEU A 94 -3.62 9.33 28.14
N SER A 95 -2.85 8.26 27.93
CA SER A 95 -2.32 7.41 29.01
C SER A 95 -1.37 8.14 29.99
N TYR A 96 -0.92 9.37 29.67
CA TYR A 96 -0.19 10.21 30.61
C TYR A 96 -1.09 10.96 31.60
N LEU A 97 -2.40 10.98 31.35
CA LEU A 97 -3.37 11.64 32.23
C LEU A 97 -3.88 10.66 33.28
N PRO A 98 -4.29 11.14 34.46
CA PRO A 98 -4.99 10.31 35.43
C PRO A 98 -6.28 9.74 34.86
N SER A 99 -6.54 8.45 35.09
CA SER A 99 -7.83 7.83 34.81
C SER A 99 -8.77 8.02 36.00
N LEU A 100 -10.01 8.38 35.73
CA LEU A 100 -11.08 8.48 36.69
C LEU A 100 -12.10 7.39 36.39
N SER A 101 -12.48 6.60 37.41
CA SER A 101 -13.57 5.64 37.28
C SER A 101 -14.64 5.88 38.33
N LEU A 102 -15.87 5.63 37.93
CA LEU A 102 -17.06 5.68 38.76
C LEU A 102 -17.78 4.35 38.58
N ASP A 103 -17.76 3.52 39.61
CA ASP A 103 -18.29 2.15 39.56
C ASP A 103 -19.46 1.98 40.53
N PRO A 104 -20.67 2.45 40.19
CA PRO A 104 -21.83 2.28 41.05
C PRO A 104 -22.20 0.81 41.16
N GLN A 105 -22.32 0.35 42.41
CA GLN A 105 -22.68 -1.04 42.73
C GLN A 105 -23.90 -1.06 43.64
N GLY A 106 -24.83 -1.92 43.34
CA GLY A 106 -26.00 -2.20 44.16
C GLY A 106 -26.05 -3.70 44.51
N THR A 107 -26.19 -4.01 45.78
CA THR A 107 -26.37 -5.39 46.26
C THR A 107 -27.68 -5.50 47.01
N THR A 108 -28.44 -6.54 46.70
CA THR A 108 -29.60 -6.92 47.48
C THR A 108 -29.33 -8.26 48.18
N SER A 109 -29.63 -8.33 49.44
CA SER A 109 -29.52 -9.58 50.22
C SER A 109 -30.81 -9.84 50.97
N SER A 110 -31.31 -11.07 50.91
CA SER A 110 -32.44 -11.55 51.67
C SER A 110 -32.11 -12.95 52.21
N PHE A 111 -32.34 -13.17 53.50
CA PHE A 111 -32.11 -14.45 54.17
C PHE A 111 -33.33 -14.82 54.96
N ASP A 112 -33.77 -16.06 54.85
CA ASP A 112 -34.84 -16.70 55.62
C ASP A 112 -36.10 -15.88 55.81
N LYS A 113 -36.76 -15.45 54.69
CA LYS A 113 -37.99 -14.64 54.64
C LYS A 113 -37.85 -13.23 55.24
N ALA A 114 -36.66 -12.78 55.62
CA ALA A 114 -36.44 -11.41 55.98
C ALA A 114 -36.65 -10.43 54.81
N LYS A 115 -37.04 -9.18 55.11
CA LYS A 115 -37.13 -8.14 54.08
C LYS A 115 -35.77 -7.97 53.42
N ALA A 116 -35.78 -7.89 52.11
CA ALA A 116 -34.58 -7.64 51.32
C ALA A 116 -33.87 -6.35 51.78
N SER A 117 -32.60 -6.43 52.09
CA SER A 117 -31.74 -5.29 52.37
C SER A 117 -31.06 -4.82 51.10
N TRP A 118 -31.07 -3.53 50.82
CA TRP A 118 -30.42 -2.91 49.67
C TRP A 118 -29.26 -2.09 50.13
N THR A 119 -28.08 -2.34 49.55
CA THR A 119 -26.89 -1.55 49.79
C THR A 119 -26.41 -0.95 48.48
N TYR A 120 -26.21 0.34 48.45
CA TYR A 120 -25.65 1.05 47.30
C TYR A 120 -24.28 1.59 47.68
N ASN A 121 -23.31 1.37 46.81
CA ASN A 121 -21.97 1.93 46.93
C ASN A 121 -21.61 2.60 45.60
N VAL A 122 -21.10 3.83 45.67
CA VAL A 122 -20.72 4.63 44.48
C VAL A 122 -19.28 5.05 44.67
N PRO A 123 -18.31 4.13 44.51
CA PRO A 123 -16.90 4.50 44.64
C PRO A 123 -16.45 5.33 43.44
N VAL A 124 -15.74 6.39 43.73
CA VAL A 124 -14.95 7.18 42.76
C VAL A 124 -13.50 6.84 42.99
N SER A 125 -12.81 6.41 41.98
CA SER A 125 -11.37 6.16 42.05
C SER A 125 -10.60 6.95 40.98
N ALA A 126 -9.41 7.41 41.36
CA ALA A 126 -8.47 8.09 40.51
C ALA A 126 -7.17 7.25 40.48
N SER A 127 -6.65 6.94 39.30
CA SER A 127 -5.41 6.20 39.14
C SER A 127 -4.50 6.95 38.17
N TRP A 128 -3.24 7.10 38.54
CA TRP A 128 -2.24 7.75 37.71
C TRP A 128 -0.93 6.96 37.71
N GLU A 129 -0.40 6.72 36.51
CA GLU A 129 0.87 6.04 36.31
C GLU A 129 1.98 7.05 35.99
N VAL A 130 3.00 7.09 36.84
CA VAL A 130 4.20 7.89 36.62
C VAL A 130 5.19 7.09 35.77
N ASP A 131 5.63 7.65 34.65
CA ASP A 131 6.48 6.96 33.65
C ASP A 131 7.97 6.98 34.02
N ILE A 132 8.33 6.38 35.17
CA ILE A 132 9.71 6.37 35.68
C ILE A 132 10.66 5.59 34.76
N PHE A 133 10.18 4.50 34.16
CA PHE A 133 10.98 3.58 33.32
C PHE A 133 10.72 3.77 31.82
N GLY A 134 9.98 4.78 31.42
CA GLY A 134 9.72 5.10 30.01
C GLY A 134 8.76 4.13 29.29
N ARG A 135 7.92 3.41 30.01
CA ARG A 135 6.92 2.48 29.43
C ARG A 135 5.93 3.24 28.56
N LEU A 136 5.33 4.31 29.07
CA LEU A 136 4.38 5.16 28.34
C LEU A 136 5.08 5.91 27.19
N THR A 137 6.29 6.39 27.43
CA THR A 137 7.10 7.06 26.41
C THR A 137 7.40 6.15 25.23
N ASN A 138 7.77 4.90 25.47
CA ASN A 138 8.05 3.95 24.42
C ASN A 138 6.76 3.48 23.72
N ALA A 139 5.66 3.28 24.42
CA ALA A 139 4.34 3.01 23.83
C ALA A 139 3.89 4.12 22.87
N LYS A 140 4.06 5.39 23.26
CA LYS A 140 3.77 6.55 22.40
C LYS A 140 4.69 6.60 21.16
N ARG A 141 5.99 6.30 21.33
CA ARG A 141 6.93 6.22 20.19
C ARG A 141 6.55 5.11 19.22
N GLN A 142 6.16 3.95 19.74
CA GLN A 142 5.66 2.82 18.96
C GLN A 142 4.40 3.21 18.17
N ALA A 143 3.40 3.81 18.83
CA ALA A 143 2.18 4.26 18.18
C ALA A 143 2.45 5.32 17.10
N LYS A 144 3.41 6.24 17.33
CA LYS A 144 3.83 7.22 16.32
C LYS A 144 4.47 6.54 15.10
N ALA A 145 5.32 5.54 15.32
CA ALA A 145 5.94 4.77 14.23
C ALA A 145 4.89 3.97 13.44
N ALA A 146 3.91 3.36 14.13
CA ALA A 146 2.80 2.66 13.51
C ALA A 146 1.92 3.60 12.64
N LEU A 147 1.69 4.83 13.09
CA LEU A 147 1.01 5.84 12.27
C LEU A 147 1.79 6.16 11.00
N SER A 148 3.10 6.42 11.11
CA SER A 148 3.94 6.68 9.94
C SER A 148 3.96 5.49 8.98
N GLN A 149 3.98 4.27 9.48
CA GLN A 149 3.86 3.04 8.69
C GLN A 149 2.53 2.97 7.94
N SER A 150 1.41 3.24 8.63
CA SER A 150 0.07 3.25 8.01
C SER A 150 -0.05 4.30 6.90
N GLN A 151 0.52 5.49 7.10
CA GLN A 151 0.55 6.55 6.10
C GLN A 151 1.35 6.14 4.86
N ALA A 152 2.54 5.57 5.05
CA ALA A 152 3.37 5.07 3.96
C ALA A 152 2.69 3.91 3.21
N TYR A 153 2.00 3.01 3.94
CA TYR A 153 1.21 1.94 3.33
C TYR A 153 0.05 2.48 2.48
N SER A 154 -0.68 3.47 2.97
CA SER A 154 -1.76 4.12 2.21
C SER A 154 -1.23 4.75 0.92
N GLN A 155 -0.07 5.41 0.96
CA GLN A 155 0.58 5.95 -0.23
C GLN A 155 1.00 4.84 -1.21
N ALA A 156 1.53 3.72 -0.71
CA ALA A 156 1.89 2.57 -1.54
C ALA A 156 0.69 1.96 -2.26
N VAL A 157 -0.45 1.79 -1.56
CA VAL A 157 -1.71 1.32 -2.15
C VAL A 157 -2.19 2.27 -3.24
N GLN A 158 -2.14 3.58 -3.00
CA GLN A 158 -2.52 4.60 -3.99
C GLN A 158 -1.63 4.52 -5.24
N THR A 159 -0.32 4.43 -5.06
CA THR A 159 0.64 4.33 -6.17
C THR A 159 0.42 3.05 -6.98
N GLN A 160 0.21 1.93 -6.31
CA GLN A 160 -0.08 0.65 -6.97
C GLN A 160 -1.38 0.69 -7.78
N LEU A 161 -2.42 1.33 -7.25
CA LEU A 161 -3.69 1.49 -7.95
C LEU A 161 -3.52 2.32 -9.24
N ILE A 162 -2.80 3.44 -9.15
CA ILE A 162 -2.50 4.29 -10.31
C ILE A 162 -1.72 3.49 -11.37
N ALA A 163 -0.69 2.77 -10.96
CA ALA A 163 0.12 1.95 -11.85
C ALA A 163 -0.70 0.85 -12.54
N ASN A 164 -1.58 0.18 -11.79
CA ASN A 164 -2.46 -0.86 -12.36
C ASN A 164 -3.43 -0.30 -13.39
N ILE A 165 -4.06 0.86 -13.11
CA ILE A 165 -4.98 1.51 -14.07
C ILE A 165 -4.22 1.93 -15.33
N ALA A 166 -3.04 2.54 -15.18
CA ALA A 166 -2.22 2.94 -16.31
C ALA A 166 -1.78 1.75 -17.16
N ASN A 167 -1.33 0.67 -16.52
CA ASN A 167 -0.94 -0.56 -17.23
C ASN A 167 -2.10 -1.16 -18.02
N LEU A 168 -3.28 -1.25 -17.41
CA LEU A 168 -4.47 -1.78 -18.09
C LEU A 168 -4.89 -0.89 -19.26
N TYR A 169 -4.83 0.42 -19.08
CA TYR A 169 -5.17 1.38 -20.14
C TYR A 169 -4.24 1.24 -21.35
N TYR A 170 -2.93 1.25 -21.14
CA TYR A 170 -1.97 1.09 -22.25
C TYR A 170 -1.98 -0.31 -22.84
N THR A 171 -2.30 -1.34 -22.05
CA THR A 171 -2.50 -2.69 -22.57
C THR A 171 -3.71 -2.73 -23.53
N LEU A 172 -4.81 -2.08 -23.15
CA LEU A 172 -5.98 -2.00 -24.02
C LEU A 172 -5.65 -1.24 -25.32
N LEU A 173 -5.00 -0.10 -25.23
CA LEU A 173 -4.58 0.64 -26.43
C LEU A 173 -3.66 -0.17 -27.34
N MET A 174 -2.77 -0.98 -26.77
CA MET A 174 -1.90 -1.87 -27.51
C MET A 174 -2.71 -2.96 -28.26
N LEU A 175 -3.68 -3.56 -27.58
CA LEU A 175 -4.55 -4.60 -28.15
C LEU A 175 -5.43 -4.02 -29.27
N ASP A 176 -6.01 -2.83 -29.07
CA ASP A 176 -6.79 -2.13 -30.08
C ASP A 176 -5.95 -1.89 -31.35
N ARG A 177 -4.71 -1.42 -31.16
CA ARG A 177 -3.81 -1.21 -32.28
C ARG A 177 -3.38 -2.49 -32.95
N GLN A 178 -3.15 -3.54 -32.20
CA GLN A 178 -2.82 -4.87 -32.74
C GLN A 178 -4.00 -5.42 -33.55
N TYR A 179 -5.22 -5.27 -33.05
CA TYR A 179 -6.43 -5.69 -33.76
C TYR A 179 -6.58 -4.94 -35.10
N GLU A 180 -6.40 -3.63 -35.12
CA GLU A 180 -6.44 -2.81 -36.35
C GLU A 180 -5.42 -3.29 -37.37
N ILE A 181 -4.15 -3.42 -36.97
CA ILE A 181 -3.06 -3.88 -37.85
C ILE A 181 -3.33 -5.31 -38.39
N THR A 182 -3.79 -6.21 -37.52
CA THR A 182 -4.05 -7.61 -37.92
C THR A 182 -5.23 -7.70 -38.90
N THR A 183 -6.26 -6.87 -38.69
CA THR A 183 -7.41 -6.78 -39.59
C THR A 183 -7.01 -6.22 -40.95
N GLU A 184 -6.21 -5.16 -41.02
CA GLU A 184 -5.66 -4.65 -42.28
C GLU A 184 -4.79 -5.69 -42.97
N THR A 185 -4.00 -6.45 -42.21
CA THR A 185 -3.15 -7.51 -42.70
C THR A 185 -3.99 -8.63 -43.32
N ALA A 186 -5.10 -9.02 -42.68
CA ALA A 186 -6.01 -10.05 -43.21
C ALA A 186 -6.58 -9.65 -44.58
N VAL A 187 -6.99 -8.37 -44.73
CA VAL A 187 -7.46 -7.86 -46.04
C VAL A 187 -6.37 -7.94 -47.09
N LYS A 188 -5.13 -7.61 -46.80
CA LYS A 188 -4.01 -7.68 -47.73
C LYS A 188 -3.68 -9.13 -48.11
N TRP A 189 -3.77 -10.08 -47.21
CA TRP A 189 -3.57 -11.48 -47.51
C TRP A 189 -4.70 -12.05 -48.34
N GLN A 190 -5.95 -11.63 -48.18
CA GLN A 190 -7.04 -12.00 -49.08
C GLN A 190 -6.82 -11.47 -50.50
N GLU A 191 -6.32 -10.23 -50.70
CA GLU A 191 -5.92 -9.69 -51.99
C GLU A 191 -4.78 -10.52 -52.62
N SER A 192 -3.78 -10.91 -51.82
CA SER A 192 -2.66 -11.75 -52.22
C SER A 192 -3.14 -13.13 -52.68
N LEU A 193 -4.08 -13.73 -51.93
CA LEU A 193 -4.68 -15.01 -52.30
C LEU A 193 -5.38 -14.96 -53.69
N ARG A 194 -6.19 -13.92 -53.91
CA ARG A 194 -6.85 -13.68 -55.21
C ARG A 194 -5.84 -13.54 -56.34
N THR A 195 -4.75 -12.80 -56.10
CA THR A 195 -3.67 -12.63 -57.09
C THR A 195 -2.97 -13.95 -57.38
N THR A 196 -2.66 -14.76 -56.36
CA THR A 196 -1.99 -16.07 -56.53
C THR A 196 -2.89 -17.04 -57.28
N GLN A 197 -4.20 -17.03 -57.00
CA GLN A 197 -5.19 -17.82 -57.75
C GLN A 197 -5.26 -17.44 -59.24
N ALA A 198 -5.23 -16.12 -59.53
CA ALA A 198 -5.21 -15.64 -60.91
C ALA A 198 -3.91 -16.04 -61.61
N LEU A 199 -2.76 -15.96 -60.96
CA LEU A 199 -1.47 -16.42 -61.51
C LEU A 199 -1.46 -17.93 -61.75
N MET A 200 -2.09 -18.75 -60.89
CA MET A 200 -2.25 -20.17 -61.12
C MET A 200 -3.11 -20.46 -62.36
N ALA A 201 -4.23 -19.76 -62.51
CA ALA A 201 -5.10 -19.88 -63.69
C ALA A 201 -4.37 -19.52 -64.99
N ALA A 202 -3.40 -18.59 -64.93
CA ALA A 202 -2.54 -18.20 -66.03
C ALA A 202 -1.35 -19.19 -66.25
N GLY A 203 -1.21 -20.23 -65.44
CA GLY A 203 -0.09 -21.19 -65.52
C GLY A 203 1.24 -20.66 -64.99
N MET A 204 1.24 -19.55 -64.28
CA MET A 204 2.45 -18.85 -63.78
C MET A 204 2.87 -19.28 -62.37
N THR A 205 2.03 -20.01 -61.63
CA THR A 205 2.34 -20.53 -60.31
C THR A 205 1.71 -21.89 -60.09
N THR A 206 2.04 -22.56 -58.98
CA THR A 206 1.59 -23.91 -58.63
C THR A 206 0.40 -23.91 -57.69
N GLU A 207 -0.40 -24.99 -57.65
CA GLU A 207 -1.48 -25.18 -56.67
C GLU A 207 -0.96 -25.18 -55.21
N ALA A 208 0.25 -25.69 -54.99
CA ALA A 208 0.90 -25.66 -53.67
C ALA A 208 1.11 -24.22 -53.18
N ALA A 209 1.44 -23.27 -54.05
CA ALA A 209 1.60 -21.88 -53.70
C ALA A 209 0.25 -21.26 -53.30
N VAL A 210 -0.84 -21.62 -53.99
CA VAL A 210 -2.20 -21.14 -53.62
C VAL A 210 -2.59 -21.71 -52.26
N SER A 211 -2.44 -23.00 -52.02
CA SER A 211 -2.77 -23.65 -50.75
C SER A 211 -1.95 -23.07 -49.58
N GLN A 212 -0.67 -22.76 -49.79
CA GLN A 212 0.16 -22.12 -48.76
C GLN A 212 -0.33 -20.69 -48.44
N THR A 213 -0.71 -19.93 -49.47
CA THR A 213 -1.24 -18.57 -49.26
C THR A 213 -2.58 -18.59 -48.54
N GLU A 214 -3.45 -19.55 -48.91
CA GLU A 214 -4.74 -19.75 -48.25
C GLU A 214 -4.60 -20.16 -46.78
N ALA A 215 -3.69 -21.08 -46.46
CA ALA A 215 -3.39 -21.45 -45.06
C ALA A 215 -2.90 -20.27 -44.25
N THR A 216 -2.08 -19.39 -44.83
CA THR A 216 -1.62 -18.18 -44.18
C THR A 216 -2.79 -17.19 -43.95
N CYS A 217 -3.69 -17.05 -44.95
CA CYS A 217 -4.87 -16.22 -44.83
C CYS A 217 -5.75 -16.65 -43.64
N TYR A 218 -6.07 -17.93 -43.54
CA TYR A 218 -6.85 -18.48 -42.41
C TYR A 218 -6.14 -18.34 -41.07
N SER A 219 -4.83 -18.46 -41.00
CA SER A 219 -4.06 -18.24 -39.79
C SER A 219 -4.20 -16.78 -39.28
N ILE A 220 -4.15 -15.82 -40.21
CA ILE A 220 -4.30 -14.40 -39.84
C ILE A 220 -5.75 -14.09 -39.44
N GLU A 221 -6.74 -14.63 -40.17
CA GLU A 221 -8.16 -14.51 -39.81
C GLU A 221 -8.45 -15.06 -38.41
N THR A 222 -7.83 -16.20 -38.06
CA THR A 222 -7.93 -16.75 -36.71
C THR A 222 -7.34 -15.77 -35.66
N SER A 223 -6.17 -15.19 -35.96
CA SER A 223 -5.56 -14.18 -35.06
C SER A 223 -6.43 -12.94 -34.86
N VAL A 224 -7.20 -12.51 -35.88
CA VAL A 224 -8.18 -11.44 -35.74
C VAL A 224 -9.28 -11.86 -34.73
N LYS A 225 -9.77 -13.10 -34.84
CA LYS A 225 -10.82 -13.60 -33.93
C LYS A 225 -10.32 -13.79 -32.50
N ASP A 226 -9.07 -14.16 -32.31
CA ASP A 226 -8.45 -14.25 -30.97
C ASP A 226 -8.31 -12.89 -30.32
N LEU A 227 -8.13 -11.80 -31.10
CA LEU A 227 -8.03 -10.43 -30.61
C LEU A 227 -9.41 -9.79 -30.33
N GLU A 228 -10.50 -10.34 -30.91
CA GLU A 228 -11.88 -9.89 -30.65
C GLU A 228 -12.45 -10.39 -29.30
N GLN A 229 -11.83 -11.40 -28.66
CA GLN A 229 -12.28 -12.02 -27.39
C GLN A 229 -11.69 -11.34 -26.16
#